data_e859476a1f120ecbf7601a03f6154fd4
#
_entry.id   e859476a1f120ecbf7601a03f6154fd4
#
_cell.length_a   1.000
_cell.length_b   1.000
_cell.length_c   1.000
_cell.angle_alpha   90.00
_cell.angle_beta   90.00
_cell.angle_gamma   90.00
#
_symmetry.space_group_name_H-M   'P 1'
#
loop_
_entity.id
_entity.type
_entity.pdbx_description
1 polymer ?
#
loop_
_entity_poly.entity_id
_entity_poly.type
_entity_poly.pdbx_seq_one_letter_code
_entity_poly.pdbx_strand_id
1 'polypeptide(L)'
;GVHLAGYWEFPGGKREDGESLEECLRRELYEELNVQVGIPVPYRIVRHEYPEKTVELHFFRCAIESGEAEALDCAELRWVLPEEFNQFTFPPADGVILESLQRDAVMESQ
;
A
#
# COMPACT_ATOMS: atom_id res chain seq x y z
N GLY A 1 -3.58 2.48 -6.14
CA GLY A 1 -3.03 1.13 -6.17
C GLY A 1 -2.20 0.86 -7.40
N VAL A 2 -1.48 -0.21 -7.41
CA VAL A 2 -0.67 -0.66 -8.55
C VAL A 2 -1.24 -1.99 -9.08
N HIS A 3 -1.17 -2.19 -10.39
CA HIS A 3 -1.72 -3.39 -11.02
C HIS A 3 -0.61 -4.39 -11.33
N LEU A 4 -0.74 -5.60 -10.76
CA LEU A 4 0.18 -6.71 -10.93
C LEU A 4 -0.61 -8.00 -11.10
N ALA A 5 -0.29 -8.81 -12.12
CA ALA A 5 -0.82 -10.16 -12.28
C ALA A 5 -2.36 -10.28 -12.13
N GLY A 6 -3.10 -9.32 -12.67
CA GLY A 6 -4.56 -9.33 -12.65
C GLY A 6 -5.21 -8.74 -11.40
N TYR A 7 -4.41 -8.38 -10.38
CA TYR A 7 -4.91 -7.75 -9.17
C TYR A 7 -4.32 -6.37 -8.99
N TRP A 8 -5.09 -5.49 -8.35
CA TRP A 8 -4.57 -4.22 -7.87
C TRP A 8 -4.00 -4.42 -6.47
N GLU A 9 -2.86 -3.83 -6.20
CA GLU A 9 -2.19 -3.96 -4.93
C GLU A 9 -1.70 -2.61 -4.42
N PHE A 10 -1.53 -2.51 -3.11
CA PHE A 10 -0.86 -1.36 -2.53
C PHE A 10 0.65 -1.46 -2.82
N PRO A 11 1.31 -0.34 -3.12
CA PRO A 11 2.75 -0.39 -3.35
C PRO A 11 3.50 -0.69 -2.07
N GLY A 12 4.66 -1.32 -2.19
CA GLY A 12 5.49 -1.69 -1.07
C GLY A 12 6.23 -2.98 -1.35
N GLY A 13 6.83 -3.55 -0.34
CA GLY A 13 7.58 -4.78 -0.51
C GLY A 13 8.08 -5.34 0.81
N LYS A 14 9.06 -6.21 0.69
CA LYS A 14 9.66 -6.93 1.81
C LYS A 14 10.81 -6.16 2.40
N ARG A 15 10.85 -6.10 3.73
CA ARG A 15 11.96 -5.49 4.45
C ARG A 15 13.25 -6.30 4.26
N GLU A 16 14.32 -5.59 3.97
CA GLU A 16 15.66 -6.18 3.90
C GLU A 16 16.32 -6.12 5.28
N ASP A 17 17.34 -6.94 5.48
CA ASP A 17 18.09 -6.99 6.74
C ASP A 17 18.71 -5.62 7.04
N GLY A 18 18.58 -5.19 8.30
CA GLY A 18 19.15 -3.92 8.75
C GLY A 18 18.31 -2.70 8.42
N GLU A 19 17.17 -2.87 7.76
CA GLU A 19 16.29 -1.82 7.33
C GLU A 19 15.09 -1.72 8.27
N SER A 20 14.65 -0.51 8.63
CA SER A 20 13.39 -0.35 9.34
C SER A 20 12.22 -0.51 8.39
N LEU A 21 11.01 -0.67 8.92
CA LEU A 21 9.81 -0.74 8.08
C LEU A 21 9.60 0.56 7.30
N GLU A 22 9.87 1.70 7.93
CA GLU A 22 9.76 3.01 7.28
C GLU A 22 10.78 3.17 6.16
N GLU A 23 12.03 2.75 6.40
CA GLU A 23 13.07 2.77 5.38
C GLU A 23 12.73 1.85 4.20
N CYS A 24 12.17 0.67 4.51
CA CYS A 24 11.71 -0.27 3.50
C CYS A 24 10.66 0.38 2.60
N LEU A 25 9.64 1.00 3.19
CA LEU A 25 8.57 1.61 2.41
C LEU A 25 9.10 2.74 1.53
N ARG A 26 9.97 3.60 2.07
CA ARG A 26 10.56 4.70 1.31
C ARG A 26 11.38 4.19 0.13
N ARG A 27 12.17 3.14 0.35
CA ARG A 27 12.98 2.51 -0.71
C ARG A 27 12.09 1.89 -1.79
N GLU A 28 11.08 1.10 -1.38
CA GLU A 28 10.18 0.44 -2.33
C GLU A 28 9.39 1.45 -3.17
N LEU A 29 8.90 2.53 -2.55
CA LEU A 29 8.17 3.56 -3.30
C LEU A 29 9.07 4.28 -4.30
N TYR A 30 10.33 4.50 -3.95
CA TYR A 30 11.30 5.09 -4.87
C TYR A 30 11.58 4.15 -6.05
N GLU A 31 11.83 2.87 -5.77
CA GLU A 31 12.13 1.88 -6.80
C GLU A 31 10.94 1.60 -7.72
N GLU A 32 9.76 1.47 -7.15
CA GLU A 32 8.56 1.10 -7.91
C GLU A 32 7.89 2.27 -8.62
N LEU A 33 7.87 3.44 -7.99
CA LEU A 33 7.06 4.58 -8.43
C LEU A 33 7.84 5.87 -8.68
N ASN A 34 9.13 5.88 -8.41
CA ASN A 34 9.98 7.07 -8.58
C ASN A 34 9.52 8.27 -7.75
N VAL A 35 9.02 8.03 -6.54
CA VAL A 35 8.60 9.10 -5.62
C VAL A 35 9.40 9.05 -4.34
N GLN A 36 9.62 10.22 -3.74
CA GLN A 36 10.18 10.34 -2.41
C GLN A 36 9.08 10.80 -1.46
N VAL A 37 8.91 10.07 -0.37
CA VAL A 37 7.87 10.37 0.61
C VAL A 37 8.50 10.85 1.91
N GLY A 38 7.72 11.56 2.70
CA GLY A 38 8.10 11.96 4.04
C GLY A 38 8.14 10.76 4.97
N ILE A 39 8.34 11.01 6.26
CA ILE A 39 8.39 9.93 7.25
C ILE A 39 7.02 9.25 7.29
N PRO A 40 6.95 7.94 6.97
CA PRO A 40 5.69 7.22 7.02
C PRO A 40 5.14 7.15 8.44
N VAL A 41 3.83 7.27 8.57
CA VAL A 41 3.12 7.19 9.85
C VAL A 41 2.35 5.88 9.88
N PRO A 42 2.53 5.03 10.91
CA PRO A 42 1.81 3.77 10.99
C PRO A 42 0.29 3.97 10.94
N TYR A 43 -0.38 3.16 10.15
CA TYR A 43 -1.83 3.20 10.03
C TYR A 43 -2.48 1.93 10.59
N ARG A 44 -2.14 0.77 10.02
CA ARG A 44 -2.71 -0.52 10.44
C ARG A 44 -1.69 -1.63 10.28
N ILE A 45 -1.81 -2.66 11.14
CA ILE A 45 -1.11 -3.92 10.96
C ILE A 45 -2.19 -4.97 10.71
N VAL A 46 -2.10 -5.68 9.60
CA VAL A 46 -3.03 -6.74 9.24
C VAL A 46 -2.29 -8.06 9.22
N ARG A 47 -2.79 -9.03 9.97
CA ARG A 47 -2.23 -10.37 10.02
C ARG A 47 -3.02 -11.27 9.10
N HIS A 48 -2.35 -11.91 8.16
CA HIS A 48 -2.99 -12.84 7.25
C HIS A 48 -2.33 -14.21 7.36
N GLU A 49 -3.13 -15.24 7.61
CA GLU A 49 -2.64 -16.60 7.77
C GLU A 49 -2.84 -17.38 6.48
N TYR A 50 -1.74 -17.88 5.95
CA TYR A 50 -1.72 -18.85 4.86
C TYR A 50 -1.48 -20.25 5.46
N PRO A 51 -1.77 -21.33 4.72
CA PRO A 51 -1.50 -22.68 5.24
C PRO A 51 -0.04 -22.91 5.64
N GLU A 52 0.93 -22.30 4.94
CA GLU A 52 2.36 -22.51 5.20
C GLU A 52 2.99 -21.46 6.11
N LYS A 53 2.35 -20.29 6.24
CA LYS A 53 2.96 -19.18 6.99
C LYS A 53 1.95 -18.11 7.35
N THR A 54 2.31 -17.30 8.34
CA THR A 54 1.57 -16.09 8.70
C THR A 54 2.35 -14.87 8.24
N VAL A 55 1.67 -13.91 7.62
CA VAL A 55 2.27 -12.67 7.14
C VAL A 55 1.66 -11.50 7.90
N GLU A 56 2.52 -10.58 8.36
CA GLU A 56 2.08 -9.30 8.91
C GLU A 56 2.27 -8.23 7.85
N LEU A 57 1.18 -7.55 7.51
CA LEU A 57 1.19 -6.47 6.55
C LEU A 57 1.10 -5.15 7.32
N HIS A 58 2.13 -4.33 7.20
CA HIS A 58 2.21 -3.04 7.86
C HIS A 58 1.86 -1.94 6.87
N PHE A 59 0.76 -1.25 7.13
CA PHE A 59 0.28 -0.16 6.28
C PHE A 59 0.57 1.18 6.94
N PHE A 60 1.00 2.13 6.13
CA PHE A 60 1.41 3.45 6.57
C PHE A 60 0.69 4.53 5.78
N ARG A 61 0.54 5.69 6.40
CA ARG A 61 0.18 6.92 5.70
C ARG A 61 1.45 7.69 5.40
N CYS A 62 1.56 8.19 4.18
CA CYS A 62 2.72 9.00 3.81
C CYS A 62 2.30 10.03 2.76
N ALA A 63 3.11 11.08 2.65
CA ALA A 63 2.90 12.15 1.69
C ALA A 63 4.06 12.20 0.72
N ILE A 64 3.78 12.40 -0.56
CA ILE A 64 4.81 12.57 -1.57
C ILE A 64 5.45 13.94 -1.36
N GLU A 65 6.78 13.95 -1.17
CA GLU A 65 7.57 15.17 -1.03
C GLU A 65 8.18 15.61 -2.35
N SER A 66 8.54 14.65 -3.21
CA SER A 66 9.10 14.98 -4.52
C SER A 66 8.86 13.85 -5.50
N GLY A 67 8.89 14.18 -6.78
CA GLY A 67 8.68 13.26 -7.88
C GLY A 67 7.23 13.14 -8.28
N GLU A 68 7.03 12.66 -9.50
CA GLU A 68 5.70 12.29 -9.99
C GLU A 68 5.66 10.77 -10.07
N ALA A 69 4.57 10.18 -9.56
CA ALA A 69 4.45 8.73 -9.54
C ALA A 69 4.42 8.15 -10.95
N GLU A 70 5.30 7.18 -11.19
CA GLU A 70 5.42 6.48 -12.47
C GLU A 70 5.42 4.98 -12.21
N ALA A 71 4.83 4.20 -13.12
CA ALA A 71 4.79 2.75 -13.01
C ALA A 71 6.12 2.16 -13.51
N LEU A 72 7.15 2.15 -12.67
CA LEU A 72 8.48 1.64 -13.03
C LEU A 72 8.57 0.12 -12.96
N ASP A 73 7.88 -0.50 -12.00
CA ASP A 73 7.98 -1.93 -11.73
C ASP A 73 6.60 -2.57 -11.54
N CYS A 74 5.62 -2.07 -12.28
CA CYS A 74 4.27 -2.61 -12.31
C CYS A 74 3.62 -2.28 -13.65
N ALA A 75 2.51 -2.95 -13.97
CA ALA A 75 1.85 -2.76 -15.25
C ALA A 75 1.16 -1.41 -15.35
N GLU A 76 0.59 -0.93 -14.25
CA GLU A 76 -0.19 0.30 -14.22
C GLU A 76 -0.25 0.85 -12.80
N LEU A 77 -0.37 2.17 -12.69
CA LEU A 77 -0.51 2.90 -11.43
C LEU A 77 -1.78 3.72 -11.47
N ARG A 78 -2.56 3.69 -10.37
CA ARG A 78 -3.74 4.53 -10.23
C ARG A 78 -3.88 5.12 -8.83
N TRP A 79 -4.30 6.36 -8.76
CA TRP A 79 -4.78 6.99 -7.54
C TRP A 79 -6.26 6.66 -7.38
N VAL A 80 -6.64 6.08 -6.24
CA VAL A 80 -7.99 5.55 -6.02
C VAL A 80 -8.52 6.05 -4.70
N LEU A 81 -9.74 6.59 -4.71
CA LEU A 81 -10.43 6.98 -3.48
C LEU A 81 -11.08 5.75 -2.84
N PRO A 82 -11.24 5.72 -1.51
CA PRO A 82 -11.85 4.56 -0.84
C PRO A 82 -13.23 4.19 -1.38
N GLU A 83 -14.06 5.16 -1.75
CA GLU A 83 -15.39 4.89 -2.32
C GLU A 83 -15.36 4.23 -3.70
N GLU A 84 -14.19 4.19 -4.33
CA GLU A 84 -14.01 3.57 -5.64
C GLU A 84 -13.45 2.14 -5.57
N PHE A 85 -13.14 1.63 -4.38
CA PHE A 85 -12.45 0.34 -4.24
C PHE A 85 -13.18 -0.82 -4.90
N ASN A 86 -14.51 -0.82 -4.92
CA ASN A 86 -15.29 -1.90 -5.52
C ASN A 86 -15.24 -1.92 -7.06
N GLN A 87 -14.63 -0.90 -7.68
CA GLN A 87 -14.40 -0.88 -9.12
C GLN A 87 -13.13 -1.63 -9.52
N PHE A 88 -12.36 -2.08 -8.53
CA PHE A 88 -11.05 -2.72 -8.74
C PHE A 88 -11.01 -4.06 -8.03
N THR A 89 -10.26 -5.01 -8.60
CA THR A 89 -10.09 -6.33 -8.01
C THR A 89 -8.79 -6.37 -7.20
N PHE A 90 -8.94 -6.54 -5.89
CA PHE A 90 -7.83 -6.67 -4.96
C PHE A 90 -7.70 -8.11 -4.48
N PRO A 91 -6.51 -8.56 -4.06
CA PRO A 91 -6.37 -9.88 -3.44
C PRO A 91 -7.25 -10.01 -2.20
N PRO A 92 -7.77 -11.21 -1.90
CA PRO A 92 -8.60 -11.42 -0.71
C PRO A 92 -7.94 -10.98 0.60
N ALA A 93 -6.62 -11.07 0.70
CA ALA A 93 -5.87 -10.66 1.89
C ALA A 93 -6.01 -9.16 2.20
N ASP A 94 -6.40 -8.35 1.22
CA ASP A 94 -6.55 -6.90 1.40
C ASP A 94 -7.91 -6.48 1.94
N GLY A 95 -8.84 -7.41 2.13
CA GLY A 95 -10.22 -7.09 2.57
C GLY A 95 -10.27 -6.24 3.83
N VAL A 96 -9.47 -6.57 4.83
CA VAL A 96 -9.47 -5.87 6.12
C VAL A 96 -9.01 -4.42 5.96
N ILE A 97 -7.92 -4.20 5.21
CA ILE A 97 -7.40 -2.83 5.03
C ILE A 97 -8.35 -1.98 4.18
N LEU A 98 -8.97 -2.57 3.17
CA LEU A 98 -9.95 -1.86 2.35
C LEU A 98 -11.14 -1.38 3.18
N GLU A 99 -11.67 -2.24 4.05
CA GLU A 99 -12.76 -1.88 4.96
C GLU A 99 -12.35 -0.78 5.92
N SER A 100 -11.13 -0.85 6.47
CA SER A 100 -10.61 0.17 7.38
C SER A 100 -10.54 1.53 6.69
N LEU A 101 -10.01 1.56 5.47
CA LEU A 101 -9.87 2.80 4.72
C LEU A 101 -11.22 3.41 4.37
N GLN A 102 -12.20 2.57 4.00
CA GLN A 102 -13.55 3.05 3.68
C GLN A 102 -14.24 3.63 4.91
N ARG A 103 -14.11 2.96 6.06
CA ARG A 103 -14.70 3.42 7.32
C ARG A 103 -14.08 4.74 7.77
N ASP A 104 -12.75 4.84 7.72
CA ASP A 104 -12.05 6.05 8.14
C ASP A 104 -12.35 7.23 7.21
N ALA A 105 -12.52 6.99 5.92
CA ALA A 105 -12.89 8.03 4.98
C ALA A 105 -14.28 8.62 5.29
N VAL A 106 -15.24 7.77 5.68
CA VAL A 106 -16.58 8.22 6.09
C VAL A 106 -16.49 9.07 7.35
N MET A 107 -15.70 8.62 8.34
CA MET A 107 -15.52 9.35 9.59
C MET A 107 -14.82 10.69 9.40
N GLU A 108 -13.82 10.74 8.51
CA GLU A 108 -13.07 11.96 8.22
C GLU A 108 -13.94 13.01 7.50
N SER A 109 -14.96 12.59 6.76
CA SER A 109 -15.83 13.49 6.03
C SER A 109 -16.96 14.06 6.90
N GLN A 110 -17.08 13.62 8.14
CA GLN A 110 -18.05 14.13 9.11
C GLN A 110 -17.41 15.19 10.01
#